data_8317a644bc0bc0bc8a92c6ae108a370c
#
_entry.id   8317a644bc0bc0bc8a92c6ae108a370c
#
_cell.length_a   1.000
_cell.length_b   1.000
_cell.length_c   1.000
_cell.angle_alpha   90.00
_cell.angle_beta   90.00
_cell.angle_gamma   90.00
#
_symmetry.space_group_name_H-M   'P 1'
#
loop_
_entity.id
_entity.type
_entity.pdbx_description
1 polymer ?
#
loop_
_entity_poly.entity_id
_entity_poly.type
_entity_poly.pdbx_seq_one_letter_code
_entity_poly.pdbx_strand_id
1 'polypeptide(L)'
;MVGGQVGYNYQFNERWLAGIEADYDFSNLRGSGNSTFLLDSAGPATATTNISVDSFGSVRGRIGYLPNNSLLIYGTGGLAFGRVSTNATMSADGGFMRFGYGYFCDRSMPNCFIGTSSRISVGWTAGAGTEFALTDHFTAKFEYTYVDLGSTKGLAAVATNSLGFAPSSFAVDMATRFNVVRVGLNYHFE
;
A
#
# COMPACT_ATOMS: atom_id res chain seq x y z
N MET A 1 -4.64 -1.89 -12.90
CA MET A 1 -5.60 -1.50 -11.87
C MET A 1 -6.91 -1.19 -12.56
N VAL A 2 -8.00 -1.69 -12.03
CA VAL A 2 -9.37 -1.42 -12.49
C VAL A 2 -10.28 -1.33 -11.28
N GLY A 3 -11.20 -0.39 -11.28
CA GLY A 3 -12.11 -0.18 -10.16
C GLY A 3 -13.33 0.63 -10.55
N GLY A 4 -14.19 0.84 -9.57
CA GLY A 4 -15.39 1.65 -9.67
C GLY A 4 -15.45 2.70 -8.58
N GLN A 5 -16.15 3.77 -8.86
CA GLN A 5 -16.40 4.85 -7.91
C GLN A 5 -17.85 5.27 -7.95
N VAL A 6 -18.32 5.76 -6.82
CA VAL A 6 -19.63 6.41 -6.66
C VAL A 6 -19.43 7.65 -5.80
N GLY A 7 -20.14 8.72 -6.12
CA GLY A 7 -20.03 9.95 -5.36
C GLY A 7 -21.25 10.84 -5.51
N TYR A 8 -21.34 11.79 -4.61
CA TYR A 8 -22.37 12.84 -4.63
C TYR A 8 -21.67 14.19 -4.52
N ASN A 9 -22.03 15.11 -5.43
CA ASN A 9 -21.52 16.48 -5.44
C ASN A 9 -22.68 17.45 -5.21
N TYR A 10 -22.45 18.43 -4.35
CA TYR A 10 -23.34 19.54 -4.11
C TYR A 10 -22.66 20.83 -4.51
N GLN A 11 -23.23 21.53 -5.48
CA GLN A 11 -22.74 22.83 -5.92
C GLN A 11 -23.43 23.91 -5.10
N PHE A 12 -22.69 24.65 -4.31
CA PHE A 12 -23.23 25.67 -3.40
C PHE A 12 -23.15 27.09 -3.96
N ASN A 13 -22.42 27.28 -5.05
CA ASN A 13 -22.49 28.50 -5.88
C ASN A 13 -22.05 28.19 -7.32
N GLU A 14 -22.03 29.19 -8.21
CA GLU A 14 -21.73 29.04 -9.64
C GLU A 14 -20.32 28.40 -9.93
N ARG A 15 -19.42 28.47 -8.98
CA ARG A 15 -18.00 28.05 -9.19
C ARG A 15 -17.48 27.02 -8.22
N TRP A 16 -18.18 26.78 -7.12
CA TRP A 16 -17.67 25.89 -6.08
C TRP A 16 -18.64 24.74 -5.82
N LEU A 17 -18.04 23.57 -5.67
CA LEU A 17 -18.75 22.37 -5.24
C LEU A 17 -18.03 21.68 -4.09
N ALA A 18 -18.79 20.98 -3.27
CA ALA A 18 -18.29 20.04 -2.29
C ALA A 18 -18.98 18.69 -2.51
N GLY A 19 -18.30 17.61 -2.19
CA GLY A 19 -18.85 16.28 -2.39
C GLY A 19 -18.20 15.24 -1.51
N ILE A 20 -18.76 14.06 -1.60
CA ILE A 20 -18.21 12.83 -1.02
C ILE A 20 -18.11 11.78 -2.13
N GLU A 21 -17.06 11.00 -2.10
CA GLU A 21 -16.86 9.89 -3.03
C GLU A 21 -16.35 8.66 -2.31
N ALA A 22 -16.73 7.50 -2.80
CA ALA A 22 -16.20 6.21 -2.39
C ALA A 22 -15.72 5.46 -3.62
N ASP A 23 -14.57 4.84 -3.53
CA ASP A 23 -14.00 4.03 -4.59
C ASP A 23 -13.48 2.70 -4.07
N TYR A 24 -13.42 1.74 -4.97
CA TYR A 24 -12.80 0.45 -4.73
C TYR A 24 -12.12 -0.04 -6.00
N ASP A 25 -10.83 -0.38 -5.86
CA ASP A 25 -9.96 -0.80 -6.95
C ASP A 25 -9.36 -2.17 -6.68
N PHE A 26 -9.38 -3.01 -7.70
CA PHE A 26 -8.54 -4.21 -7.78
C PHE A 26 -7.18 -3.81 -8.31
N SER A 27 -6.14 -4.17 -7.59
CA SER A 27 -4.78 -3.80 -7.91
C SER A 27 -3.86 -5.01 -7.91
N ASN A 28 -2.73 -4.89 -8.59
CA ASN A 28 -1.62 -5.84 -8.52
C ASN A 28 -0.33 -5.06 -8.23
N LEU A 29 -0.42 -4.15 -7.26
CA LEU A 29 0.73 -3.37 -6.82
C LEU A 29 1.67 -4.28 -6.05
N ARG A 30 2.95 -4.24 -6.43
CA ARG A 30 4.01 -5.00 -5.77
C ARG A 30 5.19 -4.08 -5.49
N GLY A 31 5.76 -4.25 -4.32
CA GLY A 31 6.99 -3.60 -3.91
C GLY A 31 7.95 -4.61 -3.31
N SER A 32 9.24 -4.42 -3.51
CA SER A 32 10.27 -5.21 -2.87
C SER A 32 11.34 -4.31 -2.28
N GLY A 33 11.90 -4.72 -1.16
CA GLY A 33 13.02 -4.06 -0.52
C GLY A 33 14.02 -5.08 -0.02
N ASN A 34 15.30 -4.78 -0.18
CA ASN A 34 16.40 -5.60 0.34
C ASN A 34 17.24 -4.74 1.29
N SER A 35 17.61 -5.33 2.43
CA SER A 35 18.54 -4.72 3.36
C SER A 35 19.59 -5.72 3.73
N THR A 36 20.86 -5.38 3.51
CA THR A 36 22.01 -6.20 3.91
C THR A 36 22.64 -5.58 5.14
N PHE A 37 22.90 -6.38 6.17
CA PHE A 37 23.55 -5.97 7.40
C PHE A 37 24.56 -7.02 7.82
N LEU A 38 25.58 -6.59 8.55
CA LEU A 38 26.60 -7.49 9.09
C LEU A 38 26.14 -7.97 10.47
N LEU A 39 26.14 -9.26 10.65
CA LEU A 39 25.89 -9.91 11.93
C LEU A 39 27.20 -10.33 12.54
N ASP A 40 27.81 -9.43 13.27
CA ASP A 40 29.04 -9.63 14.07
C ASP A 40 29.96 -10.73 13.48
N SER A 41 30.14 -11.85 14.14
CA SER A 41 31.02 -12.94 13.67
C SER A 41 30.41 -13.88 12.62
N ALA A 42 29.16 -13.67 12.18
CA ALA A 42 28.43 -14.56 11.29
C ALA A 42 28.42 -14.14 9.79
N GLY A 43 28.98 -12.96 9.49
CA GLY A 43 29.03 -12.46 8.11
C GLY A 43 27.78 -11.69 7.67
N PRO A 44 27.66 -11.42 6.36
CA PRO A 44 26.55 -10.65 5.83
C PRO A 44 25.25 -11.44 5.82
N ALA A 45 24.16 -10.79 6.25
CA ALA A 45 22.79 -11.28 6.16
C ALA A 45 21.97 -10.35 5.29
N THR A 46 21.13 -10.91 4.44
CA THR A 46 20.22 -10.15 3.57
C THR A 46 18.78 -10.45 3.96
N ALA A 47 18.07 -9.41 4.36
CA ALA A 47 16.63 -9.44 4.53
C ALA A 47 15.96 -8.96 3.25
N THR A 48 15.09 -9.78 2.69
CA THR A 48 14.26 -9.46 1.53
C THR A 48 12.81 -9.37 1.97
N THR A 49 12.17 -8.28 1.57
CA THR A 49 10.78 -8.04 1.87
C THR A 49 10.00 -7.80 0.59
N ASN A 50 8.89 -8.50 0.42
CA ASN A 50 7.95 -8.30 -0.66
C ASN A 50 6.60 -7.89 -0.09
N ILE A 51 6.03 -6.83 -0.66
CA ILE A 51 4.70 -6.32 -0.31
C ILE A 51 3.83 -6.42 -1.55
N SER A 52 2.59 -6.86 -1.40
CA SER A 52 1.55 -6.74 -2.42
C SER A 52 0.32 -6.06 -1.84
N VAL A 53 -0.32 -5.21 -2.66
CA VAL A 53 -1.63 -4.62 -2.39
C VAL A 53 -2.57 -5.16 -3.46
N ASP A 54 -3.43 -6.10 -3.06
CA ASP A 54 -4.29 -6.82 -4.00
C ASP A 54 -5.56 -6.03 -4.32
N SER A 55 -6.02 -5.22 -3.36
CA SER A 55 -7.14 -4.31 -3.53
C SER A 55 -7.07 -3.19 -2.51
N PHE A 56 -7.59 -2.03 -2.88
CA PHE A 56 -7.76 -0.93 -1.94
C PHE A 56 -9.02 -0.13 -2.30
N GLY A 57 -9.55 0.57 -1.31
CA GLY A 57 -10.67 1.47 -1.46
C GLY A 57 -10.47 2.72 -0.63
N SER A 58 -11.30 3.73 -0.88
CA SER A 58 -11.29 4.93 -0.09
C SER A 58 -12.69 5.54 0.06
N VAL A 59 -12.84 6.34 1.13
CA VAL A 59 -13.98 7.24 1.32
C VAL A 59 -13.40 8.63 1.56
N ARG A 60 -13.72 9.56 0.66
CA ARG A 60 -13.07 10.88 0.58
C ARG A 60 -14.08 12.02 0.53
N GLY A 61 -13.75 13.11 1.19
CA GLY A 61 -14.35 14.40 0.90
C GLY A 61 -13.70 15.01 -0.34
N ARG A 62 -14.46 15.79 -1.08
CA ARG A 62 -14.04 16.47 -2.30
C ARG A 62 -14.45 17.95 -2.25
N ILE A 63 -13.55 18.83 -2.66
CA ILE A 63 -13.84 20.23 -2.91
C ILE A 63 -13.34 20.61 -4.30
N GLY A 64 -14.16 21.27 -5.09
CA GLY A 64 -13.86 21.60 -6.47
C GLY A 64 -14.21 23.02 -6.85
N TYR A 65 -13.47 23.52 -7.83
CA TYR A 65 -13.64 24.83 -8.42
C TYR A 65 -13.85 24.69 -9.93
N LEU A 66 -14.86 25.38 -10.47
CA LEU A 66 -15.18 25.45 -11.90
C LEU A 66 -14.68 26.78 -12.48
N PRO A 67 -13.53 26.83 -13.15
CA PRO A 67 -13.09 28.02 -13.89
C PRO A 67 -14.05 28.39 -15.02
N ASN A 68 -14.67 27.37 -15.62
CA ASN A 68 -15.72 27.47 -16.64
C ASN A 68 -16.66 26.26 -16.55
N ASN A 69 -17.71 26.25 -17.35
CA ASN A 69 -18.75 25.20 -17.32
C ASN A 69 -18.27 23.81 -17.78
N SER A 70 -17.09 23.71 -18.38
CA SER A 70 -16.58 22.44 -18.93
C SER A 70 -15.41 21.86 -18.15
N LEU A 71 -14.81 22.62 -17.23
CA LEU A 71 -13.63 22.20 -16.46
C LEU A 71 -13.89 22.32 -14.98
N LEU A 72 -13.65 21.22 -14.26
CA LEU A 72 -13.61 21.17 -12.82
C LEU A 72 -12.19 20.82 -12.37
N ILE A 73 -11.64 21.58 -11.46
CA ILE A 73 -10.39 21.30 -10.75
C ILE A 73 -10.76 21.03 -9.30
N TYR A 74 -10.23 19.95 -8.71
CA TYR A 74 -10.63 19.57 -7.37
C TYR A 74 -9.49 18.94 -6.56
N GLY A 75 -9.66 19.02 -5.24
CA GLY A 75 -8.85 18.30 -4.26
C GLY A 75 -9.73 17.30 -3.49
N THR A 76 -9.12 16.20 -3.08
CA THR A 76 -9.77 15.16 -2.29
C THR A 76 -8.93 14.77 -1.08
N GLY A 77 -9.59 14.27 -0.02
CA GLY A 77 -8.91 13.75 1.15
C GLY A 77 -9.85 12.91 2.00
N GLY A 78 -9.31 11.86 2.61
CA GLY A 78 -10.14 10.97 3.40
C GLY A 78 -9.43 9.72 3.91
N LEU A 79 -10.22 8.70 4.21
CA LEU A 79 -9.75 7.42 4.68
C LEU A 79 -9.48 6.48 3.51
N ALA A 80 -8.43 5.70 3.64
CA ALA A 80 -8.09 4.62 2.71
C ALA A 80 -7.98 3.29 3.48
N PHE A 81 -8.34 2.21 2.82
CA PHE A 81 -8.20 0.85 3.35
C PHE A 81 -7.80 -0.09 2.23
N GLY A 82 -7.00 -1.11 2.56
CA GLY A 82 -6.54 -2.05 1.54
C GLY A 82 -6.06 -3.36 2.13
N ARG A 83 -6.13 -4.41 1.33
CA ARG A 83 -5.55 -5.71 1.67
C ARG A 83 -4.07 -5.69 1.33
N VAL A 84 -3.24 -5.72 2.36
CA VAL A 84 -1.77 -5.73 2.25
C VAL A 84 -1.26 -7.11 2.64
N SER A 85 -0.59 -7.76 1.71
CA SER A 85 0.12 -9.03 1.94
C SER A 85 1.61 -8.76 1.94
N THR A 86 2.28 -9.27 2.96
CA THR A 86 3.70 -9.05 3.21
C THR A 86 4.42 -10.37 3.39
N ASN A 87 5.53 -10.54 2.69
CA ASN A 87 6.46 -11.66 2.81
C ASN A 87 7.83 -11.10 3.19
N ALA A 88 8.38 -11.54 4.33
CA ALA A 88 9.73 -11.22 4.75
C ALA A 88 10.55 -12.50 4.84
N THR A 89 11.72 -12.51 4.20
CA THR A 89 12.68 -13.61 4.28
C THR A 89 14.05 -13.06 4.66
N MET A 90 14.84 -13.83 5.40
CA MET A 90 16.23 -13.49 5.66
C MET A 90 17.11 -14.68 5.30
N SER A 91 18.16 -14.39 4.53
CA SER A 91 19.21 -15.35 4.16
C SER A 91 20.57 -14.89 4.68
N ALA A 92 21.48 -15.83 4.90
CA ALA A 92 22.86 -15.54 5.26
C ALA A 92 23.82 -16.46 4.52
N ASP A 93 24.84 -15.88 3.88
CA ASP A 93 25.78 -16.59 3.02
C ASP A 93 26.71 -17.53 3.76
N GLY A 94 26.83 -17.42 5.07
CA GLY A 94 27.80 -18.20 5.88
C GLY A 94 27.19 -19.27 6.79
N GLY A 95 25.85 -19.36 6.89
CA GLY A 95 25.19 -20.16 7.92
C GLY A 95 25.43 -19.56 9.32
N PHE A 96 24.39 -19.21 10.05
CA PHE A 96 24.54 -18.73 11.43
C PHE A 96 24.78 -19.88 12.38
N MET A 97 25.98 -20.03 12.88
CA MET A 97 26.22 -20.79 14.08
C MET A 97 26.75 -19.91 15.16
N ARG A 98 25.90 -19.49 16.09
CA ARG A 98 26.35 -18.96 17.37
C ARG A 98 25.97 -19.97 18.47
N PHE A 99 26.96 -20.68 18.97
CA PHE A 99 26.83 -21.51 20.16
C PHE A 99 26.53 -20.59 21.35
N GLY A 100 25.37 -20.77 21.97
CA GLY A 100 25.03 -20.18 23.25
C GLY A 100 23.84 -19.24 23.35
N TYR A 101 23.32 -18.67 22.24
CA TYR A 101 22.18 -17.75 22.25
C TYR A 101 21.24 -17.87 21.02
N GLY A 102 20.95 -19.08 20.57
CA GLY A 102 19.71 -19.33 19.83
C GLY A 102 19.53 -18.83 18.41
N TYR A 103 20.57 -18.58 17.63
CA TYR A 103 20.46 -18.32 16.20
C TYR A 103 21.00 -19.48 15.39
N PHE A 104 20.14 -20.18 14.63
CA PHE A 104 20.59 -21.25 13.74
C PHE A 104 19.94 -21.09 12.37
N CYS A 105 20.80 -20.91 11.38
CA CYS A 105 20.50 -21.16 9.99
C CYS A 105 21.45 -22.23 9.48
N ASP A 106 20.93 -23.30 8.92
CA ASP A 106 21.73 -24.30 8.28
C ASP A 106 22.16 -23.78 6.89
N ARG A 107 23.42 -24.03 6.51
CA ARG A 107 23.98 -23.76 5.17
C ARG A 107 23.16 -24.37 4.04
N SER A 108 22.41 -25.44 4.32
CA SER A 108 21.52 -26.08 3.36
C SER A 108 20.18 -25.36 3.15
N MET A 109 19.85 -24.36 3.99
CA MET A 109 18.59 -23.63 3.90
C MET A 109 18.82 -22.21 3.38
N PRO A 110 18.36 -21.89 2.16
CA PRO A 110 18.57 -20.57 1.57
C PRO A 110 17.82 -19.44 2.32
N ASN A 111 16.78 -19.78 3.09
CA ASN A 111 16.00 -18.82 3.86
C ASN A 111 15.92 -19.26 5.33
N CYS A 112 16.57 -18.50 6.19
CA CYS A 112 16.67 -18.80 7.61
C CYS A 112 15.45 -18.37 8.41
N PHE A 113 14.85 -17.25 8.03
CA PHE A 113 13.66 -16.72 8.65
C PHE A 113 12.61 -16.45 7.58
N ILE A 114 11.39 -16.84 7.87
CA ILE A 114 10.24 -16.60 7.00
C ILE A 114 9.11 -16.02 7.83
N GLY A 115 8.60 -14.88 7.41
CA GLY A 115 7.42 -14.23 7.97
C GLY A 115 6.45 -13.87 6.89
N THR A 116 5.19 -14.27 7.05
CA THR A 116 4.09 -13.92 6.15
C THR A 116 2.97 -13.27 6.93
N SER A 117 2.37 -12.23 6.36
CA SER A 117 1.20 -11.58 6.91
C SER A 117 0.28 -11.12 5.80
N SER A 118 -1.01 -11.31 5.96
CA SER A 118 -2.03 -10.72 5.09
C SER A 118 -3.11 -10.12 5.96
N ARG A 119 -3.33 -8.80 5.82
CA ARG A 119 -4.28 -8.07 6.64
C ARG A 119 -4.89 -6.89 5.90
N ILE A 120 -6.03 -6.41 6.40
CA ILE A 120 -6.58 -5.13 5.99
C ILE A 120 -5.87 -4.04 6.79
N SER A 121 -5.24 -3.12 6.08
CA SER A 121 -4.63 -1.91 6.63
C SER A 121 -5.54 -0.72 6.38
N VAL A 122 -5.60 0.19 7.34
CA VAL A 122 -6.38 1.44 7.25
C VAL A 122 -5.43 2.60 7.40
N GLY A 123 -5.64 3.62 6.59
CA GLY A 123 -4.82 4.81 6.58
C GLY A 123 -5.56 6.00 6.00
N TRP A 124 -4.83 6.90 5.39
CA TRP A 124 -5.36 8.13 4.80
C TRP A 124 -4.95 8.29 3.34
N THR A 125 -5.69 9.13 2.63
CA THR A 125 -5.41 9.46 1.23
C THR A 125 -5.67 10.93 0.98
N ALA A 126 -4.88 11.52 0.09
CA ALA A 126 -5.09 12.87 -0.42
C ALA A 126 -4.78 12.89 -1.91
N GLY A 127 -5.53 13.67 -2.66
CA GLY A 127 -5.40 13.73 -4.10
C GLY A 127 -5.86 15.05 -4.70
N ALA A 128 -5.57 15.20 -5.98
CA ALA A 128 -6.06 16.30 -6.79
C ALA A 128 -6.35 15.79 -8.21
N GLY A 129 -7.29 16.43 -8.88
CA GLY A 129 -7.66 16.02 -10.22
C GLY A 129 -8.39 17.08 -10.99
N THR A 130 -8.68 16.72 -12.22
CA THR A 130 -9.48 17.55 -13.15
C THR A 130 -10.53 16.68 -13.81
N GLU A 131 -11.69 17.28 -14.07
CA GLU A 131 -12.75 16.69 -14.88
C GLU A 131 -13.12 17.61 -16.02
N PHE A 132 -13.26 17.04 -17.20
CA PHE A 132 -13.69 17.72 -18.42
C PHE A 132 -15.05 17.20 -18.84
N ALA A 133 -16.01 18.08 -18.98
CA ALA A 133 -17.31 17.75 -19.55
C ALA A 133 -17.14 17.41 -21.04
N LEU A 134 -17.50 16.17 -21.41
CA LEU A 134 -17.56 15.70 -22.79
C LEU A 134 -18.96 15.90 -23.39
N THR A 135 -19.97 15.66 -22.57
CA THR A 135 -21.37 15.88 -22.85
C THR A 135 -22.07 16.31 -21.55
N ASP A 136 -23.37 16.58 -21.60
CA ASP A 136 -24.15 16.95 -20.40
C ASP A 136 -24.14 15.87 -19.32
N HIS A 137 -23.94 14.60 -19.69
CA HIS A 137 -23.94 13.47 -18.75
C HIS A 137 -22.59 12.79 -18.55
N PHE A 138 -21.63 13.01 -19.45
CA PHE A 138 -20.33 12.33 -19.39
C PHE A 138 -19.19 13.32 -19.13
N THR A 139 -18.32 12.97 -18.19
CA THR A 139 -17.07 13.69 -17.95
C THR A 139 -15.88 12.76 -18.00
N ALA A 140 -14.78 13.25 -18.58
CA ALA A 140 -13.47 12.60 -18.48
C ALA A 140 -12.75 13.08 -17.23
N LYS A 141 -12.25 12.16 -16.44
CA LYS A 141 -11.54 12.40 -15.16
C LYS A 141 -10.06 12.05 -15.31
N PHE A 142 -9.21 12.93 -14.79
CA PHE A 142 -7.80 12.66 -14.53
C PHE A 142 -7.51 12.99 -13.06
N GLU A 143 -6.95 12.05 -12.31
CA GLU A 143 -6.71 12.19 -10.87
C GLU A 143 -5.36 11.61 -10.47
N TYR A 144 -4.64 12.34 -9.63
CA TYR A 144 -3.49 11.85 -8.87
C TYR A 144 -3.87 11.72 -7.40
N THR A 145 -3.53 10.59 -6.80
CA THR A 145 -3.85 10.29 -5.40
C THR A 145 -2.62 9.69 -4.70
N TYR A 146 -2.26 10.25 -3.56
CA TYR A 146 -1.32 9.68 -2.61
C TYR A 146 -2.08 8.85 -1.58
N VAL A 147 -1.58 7.65 -1.28
CA VAL A 147 -2.18 6.72 -0.31
C VAL A 147 -1.13 6.29 0.71
N ASP A 148 -1.44 6.43 1.98
CA ASP A 148 -0.65 5.92 3.11
C ASP A 148 -1.53 4.97 3.93
N LEU A 149 -1.29 3.68 3.80
CA LEU A 149 -1.99 2.62 4.55
C LEU A 149 -1.34 2.32 5.92
N GLY A 150 -0.48 3.24 6.39
CA GLY A 150 0.21 3.08 7.66
C GLY A 150 1.34 2.07 7.63
N SER A 151 1.76 1.64 8.80
CA SER A 151 2.86 0.68 8.97
C SER A 151 2.38 -0.63 9.58
N THR A 152 2.89 -1.73 9.03
CA THR A 152 2.84 -3.04 9.67
C THR A 152 3.98 -3.11 10.67
N LYS A 153 3.63 -3.12 11.96
CA LYS A 153 4.60 -3.28 13.04
C LYS A 153 4.68 -4.73 13.47
N GLY A 154 5.90 -5.18 13.75
CA GLY A 154 6.14 -6.44 14.41
C GLY A 154 5.78 -7.69 13.60
N LEU A 155 5.98 -7.67 12.27
CA LEU A 155 5.93 -8.91 11.51
C LEU A 155 7.00 -9.85 12.04
N ALA A 156 6.60 -10.88 12.77
CA ALA A 156 7.52 -11.87 13.29
C ALA A 156 7.96 -12.81 12.16
N ALA A 157 9.23 -12.72 11.78
CA ALA A 157 9.88 -13.73 10.96
C ALA A 157 10.47 -14.79 11.91
N VAL A 158 10.02 -16.02 11.77
CA VAL A 158 10.41 -17.14 12.64
C VAL A 158 11.49 -17.95 11.97
N ALA A 159 12.50 -18.40 12.76
CA ALA A 159 13.55 -19.26 12.27
C ALA A 159 12.99 -20.63 11.86
N THR A 160 13.30 -21.04 10.63
CA THR A 160 12.92 -22.34 10.08
C THR A 160 14.00 -23.37 10.42
N ASN A 161 14.18 -23.75 11.69
CA ASN A 161 15.18 -24.74 12.01
C ASN A 161 14.57 -26.07 12.48
N SER A 162 15.23 -27.16 12.14
CA SER A 162 14.87 -28.54 12.51
C SER A 162 15.63 -29.07 13.73
N LEU A 163 16.43 -28.25 14.41
CA LEU A 163 17.37 -28.74 15.45
C LEU A 163 16.86 -28.63 16.89
N GLY A 164 15.56 -28.37 17.10
CA GLY A 164 14.93 -28.48 18.43
C GLY A 164 15.25 -27.36 19.42
N PHE A 165 15.85 -26.25 18.99
CA PHE A 165 16.07 -25.07 19.80
C PHE A 165 14.85 -24.14 19.77
N ALA A 166 14.66 -23.32 20.79
CA ALA A 166 13.57 -22.33 20.84
C ALA A 166 13.59 -21.44 19.60
N PRO A 167 12.45 -21.21 18.93
CA PRO A 167 12.40 -20.42 17.71
C PRO A 167 12.79 -18.97 18.02
N SER A 168 13.86 -18.52 17.37
CA SER A 168 14.20 -17.08 17.38
C SER A 168 13.32 -16.36 16.36
N SER A 169 12.84 -15.18 16.72
CA SER A 169 12.08 -14.32 15.83
C SER A 169 12.66 -12.92 15.83
N PHE A 170 12.57 -12.24 14.71
CA PHE A 170 12.82 -10.80 14.64
C PHE A 170 11.60 -10.09 14.09
N ALA A 171 11.39 -8.85 14.55
CA ALA A 171 10.29 -8.03 14.11
C ALA A 171 10.72 -7.13 12.94
N VAL A 172 9.89 -7.07 11.92
CA VAL A 172 10.07 -6.17 10.78
C VAL A 172 8.94 -5.15 10.76
N ASP A 173 9.30 -3.89 10.72
CA ASP A 173 8.35 -2.78 10.57
C ASP A 173 8.36 -2.28 9.13
N MET A 174 7.19 -2.17 8.52
CA MET A 174 7.06 -1.76 7.13
C MET A 174 5.92 -0.78 6.93
N ALA A 175 6.23 0.34 6.25
CA ALA A 175 5.24 1.32 5.83
C ALA A 175 4.76 1.02 4.40
N THR A 176 3.44 1.06 4.19
CA THR A 176 2.83 0.87 2.87
C THR A 176 2.32 2.20 2.35
N ARG A 177 3.06 2.77 1.40
CA ARG A 177 2.76 4.06 0.76
C ARG A 177 2.90 3.92 -0.74
N PHE A 178 1.98 4.51 -1.49
CA PHE A 178 2.04 4.49 -2.95
C PHE A 178 1.27 5.66 -3.55
N ASN A 179 1.55 5.89 -4.83
CA ASN A 179 0.90 6.91 -5.65
C ASN A 179 0.06 6.24 -6.72
N VAL A 180 -1.09 6.82 -7.02
CA VAL A 180 -2.02 6.32 -8.03
C VAL A 180 -2.32 7.45 -9.00
N VAL A 181 -2.19 7.17 -10.30
CA VAL A 181 -2.71 8.01 -11.36
C VAL A 181 -3.90 7.28 -11.98
N ARG A 182 -5.03 7.95 -12.04
CA ARG A 182 -6.28 7.41 -12.60
C ARG A 182 -6.75 8.25 -13.78
N VAL A 183 -7.25 7.55 -14.78
CA VAL A 183 -8.05 8.12 -15.86
C VAL A 183 -9.38 7.39 -15.86
N GLY A 184 -10.48 8.10 -15.97
CA GLY A 184 -11.81 7.52 -15.90
C GLY A 184 -12.85 8.32 -16.65
N LEU A 185 -14.01 7.71 -16.79
CA LEU A 185 -15.22 8.34 -17.28
C LEU A 185 -16.26 8.29 -16.17
N ASN A 186 -16.90 9.44 -15.89
CA ASN A 186 -18.02 9.53 -14.96
C ASN A 186 -19.30 9.75 -15.74
N TYR A 187 -20.37 9.16 -15.25
CA TYR A 187 -21.72 9.43 -15.70
C TYR A 187 -22.47 10.18 -14.59
N HIS A 188 -23.08 11.30 -14.94
CA HIS A 188 -23.88 12.13 -14.03
C HIS A 188 -25.36 11.82 -14.21
N PHE A 189 -26.00 11.43 -13.13
CA PHE A 189 -27.46 11.31 -13.06
C PHE A 189 -28.03 12.67 -12.63
N GLU A 190 -29.03 13.15 -13.32
CA GLU A 190 -29.82 14.32 -12.93
C GLU A 190 -30.86 13.97 -11.87
#